data_da0d02b225306acc51a864d805b11a55
#
_entry.id   da0d02b225306acc51a864d805b11a55
#
_cell.length_a   1.000
_cell.length_b   1.000
_cell.length_c   1.000
_cell.angle_alpha   90.00
_cell.angle_beta   90.00
_cell.angle_gamma   90.00
#
_symmetry.space_group_name_H-M   'P 1'
#
loop_
_entity.id
_entity.type
_entity.pdbx_description
1 polymer ?
#
loop_
_entity_poly.entity_id
_entity_poly.type
_entity_poly.pdbx_seq_one_letter_code
_entity_poly.pdbx_strand_id
1 'polypeptide(L)'
;MSGLSPELVIQLMDEGMTQSAIAREYGVTRQYINILAKRGGHEPVVPIITENMPWSVPAEYYDNTIYQALRLAAHANYAGLDALRGTSQDKLARFVRKLSLFNQVIDFDPSYPAIPGHSNTPGFAFVPRTPADGDYMIKIRPGVRITPTGKKIWKMPDLSA
;
A
#
# COMPACT_ATOMS: atom_id res chain seq x y z
N MET A 1 -2.37 29.84 -20.84
CA MET A 1 -1.58 29.24 -19.75
C MET A 1 -2.51 28.85 -18.60
N SER A 2 -2.31 27.68 -18.03
CA SER A 2 -3.21 27.17 -17.00
C SER A 2 -3.03 27.81 -15.62
N GLY A 3 -1.95 28.57 -15.41
CA GLY A 3 -1.60 29.12 -14.10
C GLY A 3 -1.06 28.09 -13.12
N LEU A 4 -0.85 26.86 -13.55
CA LEU A 4 -0.32 25.78 -12.70
C LEU A 4 1.20 25.83 -12.62
N SER A 5 1.71 25.54 -11.43
CA SER A 5 3.13 25.33 -11.17
C SER A 5 3.32 24.00 -10.47
N PRO A 6 4.54 23.41 -10.47
CA PRO A 6 4.79 22.19 -9.69
C PRO A 6 4.41 22.36 -8.21
N GLU A 7 4.72 23.49 -7.62
CA GLU A 7 4.42 23.81 -6.22
C GLU A 7 2.92 23.83 -5.94
N LEU A 8 2.15 24.47 -6.85
CA LEU A 8 0.69 24.53 -6.72
C LEU A 8 0.06 23.14 -6.83
N VAL A 9 0.53 22.33 -7.77
CA VAL A 9 0.03 20.95 -7.94
C VAL A 9 0.27 20.14 -6.67
N ILE A 10 1.45 20.21 -6.09
CA ILE A 10 1.77 19.52 -4.83
C ILE A 10 0.85 20.03 -3.71
N GLN A 11 0.66 21.33 -3.59
CA GLN A 11 -0.22 21.92 -2.59
C GLN A 11 -1.65 21.39 -2.72
N LEU A 12 -2.20 21.37 -3.93
CA LEU A 12 -3.56 20.89 -4.19
C LEU A 12 -3.69 19.40 -3.86
N MET A 13 -2.67 18.60 -4.18
CA MET A 13 -2.64 17.18 -3.82
C MET A 13 -2.60 16.99 -2.31
N ASP A 14 -1.82 17.79 -1.60
CA ASP A 14 -1.74 17.76 -0.13
C ASP A 14 -3.08 18.15 0.51
N GLU A 15 -3.86 19.00 -0.14
CA GLU A 15 -5.21 19.37 0.28
C GLU A 15 -6.27 18.30 -0.04
N GLY A 16 -5.87 17.19 -0.65
CA GLY A 16 -6.73 16.05 -0.93
C GLY A 16 -7.28 15.97 -2.35
N MET A 17 -6.90 16.85 -3.26
CA MET A 17 -7.33 16.76 -4.65
C MET A 17 -6.57 15.65 -5.38
N THR A 18 -7.31 14.88 -6.19
CA THR A 18 -6.67 13.91 -7.09
C THR A 18 -6.09 14.61 -8.31
N GLN A 19 -5.10 13.99 -8.97
CA GLN A 19 -4.53 14.53 -10.20
C GLN A 19 -5.60 14.70 -11.28
N SER A 20 -6.56 13.76 -11.37
CA SER A 20 -7.68 13.85 -12.31
C SER A 20 -8.59 15.04 -12.03
N ALA A 21 -8.86 15.33 -10.75
CA ALA A 21 -9.68 16.47 -10.34
C ALA A 21 -8.97 17.79 -10.66
N ILE A 22 -7.69 17.88 -10.42
CA ILE A 22 -6.87 19.06 -10.75
C ILE A 22 -6.89 19.28 -12.27
N ALA A 23 -6.66 18.22 -13.05
CA ALA A 23 -6.67 18.30 -14.50
C ALA A 23 -8.00 18.84 -15.04
N ARG A 24 -9.10 18.35 -14.49
CA ARG A 24 -10.45 18.74 -14.89
C ARG A 24 -10.72 20.21 -14.56
N GLU A 25 -10.34 20.65 -13.37
CA GLU A 25 -10.56 22.03 -12.92
C GLU A 25 -9.77 23.05 -13.74
N TYR A 26 -8.55 22.71 -14.12
CA TYR A 26 -7.65 23.62 -14.85
C TYR A 26 -7.67 23.40 -16.36
N GLY A 27 -8.50 22.48 -16.87
CA GLY A 27 -8.65 22.24 -18.31
C GLY A 27 -7.41 21.67 -18.98
N VAL A 28 -6.63 20.87 -18.28
CA VAL A 28 -5.41 20.21 -18.76
C VAL A 28 -5.54 18.70 -18.65
N THR A 29 -4.55 17.97 -19.21
CA THR A 29 -4.55 16.51 -19.12
C THR A 29 -4.01 16.04 -17.77
N ARG A 30 -4.43 14.84 -17.35
CA ARG A 30 -3.88 14.20 -16.16
C ARG A 30 -2.37 13.95 -16.30
N GLN A 31 -1.91 13.62 -17.52
CA GLN A 31 -0.48 13.41 -17.79
C GLN A 31 0.33 14.67 -17.50
N TYR A 32 -0.19 15.84 -17.88
CA TYR A 32 0.45 17.11 -17.59
C TYR A 32 0.56 17.35 -16.08
N ILE A 33 -0.52 17.07 -15.33
CA ILE A 33 -0.50 17.18 -13.87
C ILE A 33 0.55 16.25 -13.25
N ASN A 34 0.65 15.01 -13.73
CA ASN A 34 1.65 14.07 -13.25
C ASN A 34 3.08 14.56 -13.48
N ILE A 35 3.35 15.17 -14.64
CA ILE A 35 4.65 15.77 -14.95
C ILE A 35 4.98 16.88 -13.96
N LEU A 36 4.03 17.78 -13.70
CA LEU A 36 4.22 18.88 -12.75
C LEU A 36 4.44 18.35 -11.32
N ALA A 37 3.68 17.34 -10.92
CA ALA A 37 3.84 16.72 -9.59
C ALA A 37 5.25 16.15 -9.42
N LYS A 38 5.77 15.45 -10.42
CA LYS A 38 7.13 14.90 -10.39
C LYS A 38 8.19 15.99 -10.30
N ARG A 39 8.00 17.10 -11.05
CA ARG A 39 8.91 18.24 -10.98
C ARG A 39 8.91 18.90 -9.61
N GLY A 40 7.80 18.85 -8.90
CA GLY A 40 7.66 19.34 -7.52
C GLY A 40 8.20 18.40 -6.46
N GLY A 41 8.77 17.26 -6.85
CA GLY A 41 9.36 16.28 -5.94
C GLY A 41 8.43 15.17 -5.48
N HIS A 42 7.23 15.08 -6.07
CA HIS A 42 6.29 14.00 -5.73
C HIS A 42 6.84 12.65 -6.17
N GLU A 43 6.94 11.71 -5.23
CA GLU A 43 7.33 10.34 -5.51
C GLU A 43 6.09 9.45 -5.51
N PRO A 44 5.79 8.76 -6.65
CA PRO A 44 4.67 7.81 -6.67
C PRO A 44 4.92 6.66 -5.69
N VAL A 45 3.96 6.40 -4.79
CA VAL A 45 4.10 5.37 -3.75
C VAL A 45 3.99 3.96 -4.32
N VAL A 46 3.12 3.76 -5.31
CA VAL A 46 2.86 2.41 -5.88
C VAL A 46 4.12 1.74 -6.44
N PRO A 47 4.95 2.42 -7.27
CA PRO A 47 6.20 1.82 -7.72
C PRO A 47 7.17 1.49 -6.58
N ILE A 48 7.23 2.32 -5.54
CA ILE A 48 8.10 2.07 -4.40
C ILE A 48 7.68 0.79 -3.68
N ILE A 49 6.38 0.58 -3.47
CA ILE A 49 5.86 -0.65 -2.87
C ILE A 49 6.21 -1.85 -3.75
N THR A 50 5.99 -1.74 -5.06
CA THR A 50 6.27 -2.82 -6.01
C THR A 50 7.73 -3.24 -6.01
N GLU A 51 8.64 -2.27 -5.98
CA GLU A 51 10.09 -2.53 -5.96
C GLU A 51 10.58 -3.16 -4.66
N ASN A 52 9.84 -3.01 -3.57
CA ASN A 52 10.23 -3.45 -2.24
C ASN A 52 9.36 -4.61 -1.72
N MET A 53 8.66 -5.31 -2.60
CA MET A 53 7.84 -6.46 -2.22
C MET A 53 8.71 -7.57 -1.60
N PRO A 54 8.22 -8.23 -0.54
CA PRO A 54 8.94 -9.34 0.10
C PRO A 54 9.03 -10.58 -0.79
N TRP A 55 8.09 -10.72 -1.73
CA TRP A 55 8.00 -11.86 -2.64
C TRP A 55 7.87 -11.37 -4.08
N SER A 56 8.24 -12.24 -5.00
CA SER A 56 7.93 -12.06 -6.41
C SER A 56 6.51 -12.55 -6.67
N VAL A 57 5.56 -11.63 -6.81
CA VAL A 57 4.14 -11.95 -6.94
C VAL A 57 3.72 -11.81 -8.42
N PRO A 58 3.32 -12.91 -9.09
CA PRO A 58 2.81 -12.82 -10.45
C PRO A 58 1.51 -12.01 -10.54
N ALA A 59 1.27 -11.41 -11.70
CA ALA A 59 0.10 -10.54 -11.93
C ALA A 59 -1.23 -11.25 -11.70
N GLU A 60 -1.30 -12.57 -11.87
CA GLU A 60 -2.52 -13.36 -11.62
C GLU A 60 -3.02 -13.29 -10.17
N TYR A 61 -2.16 -12.86 -9.22
CA TYR A 61 -2.52 -12.73 -7.81
C TYR A 61 -2.86 -11.30 -7.39
N TYR A 62 -2.82 -10.34 -8.29
CA TYR A 62 -2.96 -8.91 -7.95
C TYR A 62 -4.35 -8.51 -7.46
N ASP A 63 -5.38 -9.24 -7.80
CA ASP A 63 -6.75 -9.00 -7.33
C ASP A 63 -7.10 -9.72 -6.03
N ASN A 64 -6.13 -10.42 -5.42
CA ASN A 64 -6.31 -11.03 -4.10
C ASN A 64 -6.55 -9.95 -3.04
N THR A 65 -7.57 -10.13 -2.20
CA THR A 65 -7.95 -9.14 -1.19
C THR A 65 -6.91 -8.97 -0.09
N ILE A 66 -6.22 -10.05 0.30
CA ILE A 66 -5.14 -10.00 1.29
C ILE A 66 -3.96 -9.20 0.74
N TYR A 67 -3.58 -9.47 -0.52
CA TYR A 67 -2.51 -8.75 -1.20
C TYR A 67 -2.80 -7.25 -1.27
N GLN A 68 -4.03 -6.89 -1.64
CA GLN A 68 -4.43 -5.49 -1.74
C GLN A 68 -4.40 -4.80 -0.38
N ALA A 69 -4.88 -5.46 0.68
CA ALA A 69 -4.86 -4.92 2.03
C ALA A 69 -3.43 -4.74 2.55
N LEU A 70 -2.53 -5.68 2.26
CA LEU A 70 -1.12 -5.59 2.64
C LEU A 70 -0.45 -4.39 1.96
N ARG A 71 -0.71 -4.17 0.68
CA ARG A 71 -0.16 -3.03 -0.07
C ARG A 71 -0.73 -1.71 0.45
N LEU A 72 -1.99 -1.70 0.86
CA LEU A 72 -2.63 -0.53 1.47
C LEU A 72 -1.93 -0.15 2.78
N ALA A 73 -1.59 -1.15 3.60
CA ALA A 73 -0.84 -0.95 4.84
C ALA A 73 0.56 -0.40 4.55
N ALA A 74 1.24 -0.91 3.54
CA ALA A 74 2.54 -0.41 3.12
C ALA A 74 2.45 1.05 2.65
N HIS A 75 1.40 1.41 1.93
CA HIS A 75 1.15 2.78 1.50
C HIS A 75 1.03 3.72 2.70
N ALA A 76 0.23 3.34 3.70
CA ALA A 76 0.09 4.13 4.94
C ALA A 76 1.40 4.26 5.69
N ASN A 77 2.19 3.18 5.75
CA ASN A 77 3.49 3.20 6.42
C ASN A 77 4.50 4.12 5.72
N TYR A 78 4.43 4.21 4.40
CA TYR A 78 5.35 5.03 3.62
C TYR A 78 4.93 6.51 3.59
N ALA A 79 3.66 6.78 3.28
CA ALA A 79 3.16 8.12 2.98
C ALA A 79 2.32 8.72 4.12
N GLY A 80 2.00 7.94 5.16
CA GLY A 80 1.12 8.37 6.24
C GLY A 80 -0.33 7.92 6.01
N LEU A 81 -1.07 7.76 7.10
CA LEU A 81 -2.47 7.35 7.07
C LEU A 81 -3.35 8.34 6.30
N ASP A 82 -3.04 9.63 6.40
CA ASP A 82 -3.76 10.70 5.70
C ASP A 82 -3.71 10.59 4.19
N ALA A 83 -2.73 9.85 3.63
CA ALA A 83 -2.64 9.63 2.18
C ALA A 83 -3.73 8.71 1.66
N LEU A 84 -4.46 8.02 2.53
CA LEU A 84 -5.52 7.09 2.17
C LEU A 84 -6.89 7.79 2.29
N ARG A 85 -7.82 7.39 1.40
CA ARG A 85 -9.23 7.80 1.50
C ARG A 85 -9.88 7.13 2.71
N GLY A 86 -10.99 7.71 3.22
CA GLY A 86 -11.69 7.20 4.39
C GLY A 86 -12.07 5.73 4.29
N THR A 87 -12.60 5.28 3.13
CA THR A 87 -12.94 3.86 2.92
C THR A 87 -11.71 2.95 2.95
N SER A 88 -10.57 3.43 2.45
CA SER A 88 -9.31 2.70 2.52
C SER A 88 -8.75 2.65 3.93
N GLN A 89 -8.90 3.73 4.70
CA GLN A 89 -8.52 3.75 6.11
C GLN A 89 -9.33 2.72 6.91
N ASP A 90 -10.64 2.59 6.62
CA ASP A 90 -11.51 1.60 7.27
C ASP A 90 -11.09 0.17 6.94
N LYS A 91 -10.76 -0.10 5.67
CA LYS A 91 -10.24 -1.40 5.24
C LYS A 91 -8.94 -1.73 5.96
N LEU A 92 -8.03 -0.77 6.05
CA LEU A 92 -6.75 -0.93 6.72
C LEU A 92 -6.94 -1.23 8.20
N ALA A 93 -7.82 -0.49 8.87
CA ALA A 93 -8.10 -0.70 10.29
C ALA A 93 -8.61 -2.13 10.56
N ARG A 94 -9.52 -2.63 9.72
CA ARG A 94 -10.03 -4.00 9.83
C ARG A 94 -8.93 -5.04 9.60
N PHE A 95 -8.09 -4.83 8.62
CA PHE A 95 -6.96 -5.72 8.30
C PHE A 95 -5.97 -5.80 9.46
N VAL A 96 -5.54 -4.66 9.98
CA VAL A 96 -4.60 -4.57 11.10
C VAL A 96 -5.20 -5.19 12.36
N ARG A 97 -6.48 -4.91 12.62
CA ARG A 97 -7.20 -5.50 13.76
C ARG A 97 -7.22 -7.03 13.70
N LYS A 98 -7.45 -7.59 12.51
CA LYS A 98 -7.44 -9.03 12.30
C LYS A 98 -6.07 -9.63 12.59
N LEU A 99 -5.00 -9.02 12.07
CA LEU A 99 -3.64 -9.48 12.34
C LEU A 99 -3.31 -9.43 13.83
N SER A 100 -3.70 -8.35 14.51
CA SER A 100 -3.43 -8.17 15.95
C SER A 100 -4.26 -9.12 16.81
N LEU A 101 -5.56 -9.20 16.54
CA LEU A 101 -6.50 -9.98 17.35
C LEU A 101 -6.19 -11.47 17.31
N PHE A 102 -5.83 -12.00 16.15
CA PHE A 102 -5.54 -13.42 15.95
C PHE A 102 -4.04 -13.74 15.99
N ASN A 103 -3.21 -12.74 16.24
CA ASN A 103 -1.74 -12.88 16.28
C ASN A 103 -1.21 -13.57 15.01
N GLN A 104 -1.53 -13.00 13.85
CA GLN A 104 -1.23 -13.55 12.54
C GLN A 104 -0.33 -12.63 11.72
N VAL A 105 0.29 -13.20 10.71
CA VAL A 105 1.03 -12.51 9.67
C VAL A 105 0.59 -13.05 8.31
N ILE A 106 1.01 -12.39 7.24
CA ILE A 106 0.67 -12.77 5.87
C ILE A 106 1.83 -13.55 5.27
N ASP A 107 1.52 -14.66 4.61
CA ASP A 107 2.49 -15.42 3.81
C ASP A 107 1.99 -15.57 2.37
N PHE A 108 2.92 -15.64 1.44
CA PHE A 108 2.63 -15.89 0.03
C PHE A 108 3.22 -17.22 -0.40
N ASP A 109 2.37 -18.08 -0.96
CA ASP A 109 2.77 -19.33 -1.61
C ASP A 109 1.67 -19.69 -2.61
N PRO A 110 2.00 -19.96 -3.88
CA PRO A 110 0.99 -20.34 -4.88
C PRO A 110 0.11 -21.53 -4.47
N SER A 111 0.57 -22.37 -3.56
CA SER A 111 -0.19 -23.55 -3.08
C SER A 111 -1.28 -23.22 -2.06
N TYR A 112 -1.30 -22.01 -1.49
CA TYR A 112 -2.36 -21.62 -0.56
C TYR A 112 -3.70 -21.49 -1.30
N PRO A 113 -4.74 -22.24 -0.87
CA PRO A 113 -6.05 -22.15 -1.52
C PRO A 113 -6.81 -20.89 -1.14
N ALA A 114 -7.77 -20.49 -1.97
CA ALA A 114 -8.76 -19.51 -1.58
C ALA A 114 -9.61 -20.07 -0.43
N ILE A 115 -9.80 -19.27 0.64
CA ILE A 115 -10.57 -19.68 1.82
C ILE A 115 -11.73 -18.69 1.98
N PRO A 116 -12.99 -19.14 1.85
CA PRO A 116 -14.14 -18.24 2.01
C PRO A 116 -14.08 -17.46 3.32
N GLY A 117 -14.32 -16.15 3.24
CA GLY A 117 -14.23 -15.25 4.39
C GLY A 117 -12.84 -14.75 4.73
N HIS A 118 -11.78 -15.32 4.15
CA HIS A 118 -10.38 -14.89 4.36
C HIS A 118 -9.74 -14.34 3.09
N SER A 119 -9.89 -15.04 1.99
CA SER A 119 -9.35 -14.60 0.70
C SER A 119 -10.26 -15.07 -0.43
N ASN A 120 -10.39 -14.23 -1.45
CA ASN A 120 -11.23 -14.51 -2.61
C ASN A 120 -10.52 -15.34 -3.68
N THR A 121 -9.19 -15.43 -3.63
CA THR A 121 -8.35 -16.13 -4.60
C THR A 121 -7.19 -16.82 -3.87
N PRO A 122 -6.52 -17.80 -4.50
CA PRO A 122 -5.37 -18.48 -3.87
C PRO A 122 -4.12 -17.60 -3.83
N GLY A 123 -3.09 -18.06 -3.14
CA GLY A 123 -1.74 -17.49 -3.12
C GLY A 123 -1.34 -16.81 -1.82
N PHE A 124 -2.29 -16.28 -1.05
CA PHE A 124 -2.03 -15.60 0.21
C PHE A 124 -2.79 -16.25 1.36
N ALA A 125 -2.19 -16.26 2.54
CA ALA A 125 -2.81 -16.81 3.73
C ALA A 125 -2.44 -16.01 4.98
N PHE A 126 -3.36 -16.01 5.95
CA PHE A 126 -3.08 -15.60 7.31
C PHE A 126 -2.47 -16.79 8.04
N VAL A 127 -1.27 -16.64 8.56
CA VAL A 127 -0.55 -17.70 9.27
C VAL A 127 -0.16 -17.23 10.68
N PRO A 128 0.06 -18.14 11.63
CA PRO A 128 0.43 -17.74 13.00
C PRO A 128 1.72 -16.94 13.03
N ARG A 129 1.73 -15.88 13.82
CA ARG A 129 2.93 -15.10 14.11
C ARG A 129 3.85 -15.89 15.03
N THR A 130 5.15 -15.85 14.73
CA THR A 130 6.19 -16.43 15.58
C THR A 130 7.17 -15.33 16.00
N PRO A 131 8.04 -15.56 17.01
CA PRO A 131 9.03 -14.56 17.42
C PRO A 131 9.93 -14.06 16.30
N ALA A 132 10.22 -14.89 15.30
CA ALA A 132 11.03 -14.49 14.15
C ALA A 132 10.36 -13.40 13.30
N ASP A 133 9.04 -13.28 13.33
CA ASP A 133 8.29 -12.29 12.56
C ASP A 133 8.32 -10.89 13.20
N GLY A 134 8.66 -10.80 14.49
CA GLY A 134 8.71 -9.51 15.18
C GLY A 134 7.42 -8.74 15.04
N ASP A 135 7.51 -7.47 14.64
CA ASP A 135 6.37 -6.59 14.39
C ASP A 135 6.05 -6.42 12.89
N TYR A 136 6.57 -7.30 12.04
CA TYR A 136 6.22 -7.33 10.62
C TYR A 136 4.81 -7.87 10.41
N MET A 137 4.16 -7.39 9.34
CA MET A 137 2.87 -7.93 8.88
C MET A 137 3.05 -9.20 8.06
N ILE A 138 4.27 -9.54 7.69
CA ILE A 138 4.61 -10.62 6.78
C ILE A 138 5.39 -11.69 7.51
N LYS A 139 5.26 -12.94 7.05
CA LYS A 139 6.02 -14.08 7.56
C LYS A 139 7.50 -13.93 7.20
N ILE A 140 8.38 -13.99 8.18
CA ILE A 140 9.83 -13.94 7.99
C ILE A 140 10.36 -15.37 7.92
N ARG A 141 10.78 -15.78 6.74
CA ARG A 141 11.32 -17.12 6.47
C ARG A 141 12.29 -17.07 5.29
N PRO A 142 13.09 -18.13 5.05
CA PRO A 142 13.98 -18.17 3.88
C PRO A 142 13.22 -17.90 2.58
N GLY A 143 13.80 -17.08 1.71
CA GLY A 143 13.17 -16.65 0.46
C GLY A 143 12.39 -15.34 0.55
N VAL A 144 12.13 -14.82 1.74
CA VAL A 144 11.50 -13.51 1.95
C VAL A 144 12.57 -12.43 1.88
N ARG A 145 12.35 -11.43 1.02
CA ARG A 145 13.27 -10.31 0.84
C ARG A 145 12.81 -9.11 1.67
N ILE A 146 13.68 -8.59 2.51
CA ILE A 146 13.43 -7.35 3.25
C ILE A 146 14.48 -6.32 2.85
N THR A 147 14.08 -5.35 2.03
CA THR A 147 14.92 -4.23 1.65
C THR A 147 14.99 -3.20 2.79
N PRO A 148 15.92 -2.22 2.76
CA PRO A 148 15.90 -1.13 3.72
C PRO A 148 14.57 -0.39 3.80
N THR A 149 13.93 -0.09 2.66
CA THR A 149 12.58 0.48 2.62
C THR A 149 11.54 -0.51 3.16
N GLY A 150 11.68 -1.79 2.84
CA GLY A 150 10.81 -2.85 3.33
C GLY A 150 10.78 -2.97 4.84
N LYS A 151 11.89 -2.70 5.52
CA LYS A 151 11.93 -2.65 6.99
C LYS A 151 10.96 -1.64 7.58
N LYS A 152 10.63 -0.59 6.84
CA LYS A 152 9.66 0.43 7.25
C LYS A 152 8.25 0.05 6.83
N ILE A 153 8.04 -0.31 5.57
CA ILE A 153 6.70 -0.41 5.00
C ILE A 153 5.99 -1.72 5.34
N TRP A 154 6.71 -2.79 5.69
CA TRP A 154 6.09 -4.08 6.01
C TRP A 154 5.88 -4.31 7.51
N LYS A 155 6.14 -3.32 8.34
CA LYS A 155 5.82 -3.36 9.77
C LYS A 155 4.34 -3.11 10.01
N MET A 156 3.85 -3.57 11.16
CA MET A 156 2.48 -3.28 11.57
C MET A 156 2.28 -1.76 11.65
N PRO A 157 1.26 -1.21 10.96
CA PRO A 157 1.00 0.22 11.04
C PRO A 157 0.56 0.64 12.44
N ASP A 158 0.99 1.85 12.85
CA ASP A 158 0.47 2.49 14.04
C ASP A 158 -0.73 3.34 13.64
N LEU A 159 -1.92 2.90 14.00
CA LEU A 159 -3.18 3.58 13.68
C LEU A 159 -3.69 4.46 14.83
N SER A 160 -2.92 4.56 15.90
CA SER A 160 -3.31 5.34 17.08
C SER A 160 -3.00 6.82 16.98
N ALA A 161 -2.26 7.23 15.96
CA ALA A 161 -1.84 8.61 15.77
C ALA A 161 -2.92 9.48 15.13
#